data_d373c442fcd9125a80c6b3a10f0ce55f
#
_entry.id   d373c442fcd9125a80c6b3a10f0ce55f
#
_cell.length_a   1.000
_cell.length_b   1.000
_cell.length_c   1.000
_cell.angle_alpha   90.00
_cell.angle_beta   90.00
_cell.angle_gamma   90.00
#
_symmetry.space_group_name_H-M   'P 1'
#
loop_
_entity.id
_entity.type
_entity.pdbx_description
1 polymer ?
#
loop_
_entity_poly.entity_id
_entity_poly.type
_entity_poly.pdbx_seq_one_letter_code
_entity_poly.pdbx_strand_id
1 'polypeptide(L)'
;MKYIWLDGKLIPEKEAVIPILTHALHYGTSVFEGIRAYYNPEHRNLYIFRAREHYVRFHNSAKILGIRVNYSVDELINATVELLKANEVHENVYIRPITFVSASTVNLDVRDLETKTAIIAIPFGHYLEPRGVRAKVVSWLRVHNSMFPM
;
A
#
# COMPACT_ATOMS: atom_id res chain seq x y z
N MET A 1 -0.11 14.25 -5.36
CA MET A 1 -0.51 13.48 -6.56
C MET A 1 -1.87 13.96 -7.05
N LYS A 2 -2.17 13.75 -8.36
CA LYS A 2 -3.50 14.10 -8.92
C LYS A 2 -4.49 12.95 -8.74
N TYR A 3 -4.00 11.73 -8.91
CA TYR A 3 -4.80 10.50 -8.96
C TYR A 3 -4.30 9.44 -7.98
N ILE A 4 -5.24 8.60 -7.55
CA ILE A 4 -5.05 7.34 -6.84
C ILE A 4 -5.67 6.23 -7.70
N TRP A 5 -5.05 5.07 -7.77
CA TRP A 5 -5.71 3.89 -8.31
C TRP A 5 -6.51 3.23 -7.18
N LEU A 6 -7.81 3.09 -7.37
CA LEU A 6 -8.72 2.47 -6.41
C LEU A 6 -9.62 1.48 -7.16
N ASP A 7 -9.47 0.23 -6.82
CA ASP A 7 -10.35 -0.88 -7.21
C ASP A 7 -10.66 -0.91 -8.71
N GLY A 8 -9.59 -0.89 -9.54
CA GLY A 8 -9.65 -0.95 -11.00
C GLY A 8 -9.76 0.39 -11.71
N LYS A 9 -9.76 1.52 -10.99
CA LYS A 9 -9.96 2.84 -11.59
C LYS A 9 -8.95 3.87 -11.07
N LEU A 10 -8.53 4.76 -11.96
CA LEU A 10 -7.88 6.00 -11.57
C LEU A 10 -8.95 7.02 -11.15
N ILE A 11 -8.88 7.48 -9.93
CA ILE A 11 -9.79 8.50 -9.40
C ILE A 11 -9.00 9.69 -8.85
N PRO A 12 -9.55 10.91 -8.89
CA PRO A 12 -8.93 12.06 -8.24
C PRO A 12 -8.68 11.78 -6.76
N GLU A 13 -7.52 12.19 -6.23
CA GLU A 13 -7.14 11.96 -4.84
C GLU A 13 -8.23 12.39 -3.83
N LYS A 14 -8.89 13.50 -4.12
CA LYS A 14 -9.96 14.06 -3.25
C LYS A 14 -11.23 13.20 -3.21
N GLU A 15 -11.43 12.36 -4.21
CA GLU A 15 -12.58 11.45 -4.31
C GLU A 15 -12.28 10.07 -3.71
N ALA A 16 -11.00 9.78 -3.39
CA ALA A 16 -10.57 8.55 -2.75
C ALA A 16 -10.92 8.54 -1.26
N VAL A 17 -12.21 8.49 -0.95
CA VAL A 17 -12.75 8.50 0.41
C VAL A 17 -13.34 7.16 0.79
N ILE A 18 -13.31 6.83 2.07
CA ILE A 18 -13.91 5.61 2.61
C ILE A 18 -14.90 5.98 3.73
N PRO A 19 -16.01 5.22 3.89
CA PRO A 19 -16.96 5.42 4.98
C PRO A 19 -16.29 5.24 6.35
N ILE A 20 -16.74 6.00 7.35
CA ILE A 20 -16.22 5.88 8.73
C ILE A 20 -16.45 4.49 9.34
N LEU A 21 -17.48 3.77 8.91
CA LEU A 21 -17.77 2.41 9.35
C LEU A 21 -16.97 1.34 8.59
N THR A 22 -16.03 1.72 7.73
CA THR A 22 -15.14 0.76 7.05
C THR A 22 -14.45 -0.14 8.07
N HIS A 23 -14.65 -1.44 7.96
CA HIS A 23 -14.17 -2.44 8.93
C HIS A 23 -12.68 -2.31 9.25
N ALA A 24 -11.85 -2.04 8.24
CA ALA A 24 -10.42 -1.87 8.42
C ALA A 24 -10.03 -0.71 9.35
N LEU A 25 -10.85 0.34 9.45
CA LEU A 25 -10.61 1.46 10.39
C LEU A 25 -10.79 1.05 11.85
N HIS A 26 -11.66 0.08 12.12
CA HIS A 26 -11.98 -0.36 13.48
C HIS A 26 -11.09 -1.49 13.96
N TYR A 27 -10.66 -2.38 13.06
CA TYR A 27 -9.99 -3.63 13.42
C TYR A 27 -8.62 -3.81 12.76
N GLY A 28 -8.16 -2.85 11.95
CA GLY A 28 -6.87 -2.96 11.25
C GLY A 28 -6.82 -4.08 10.21
N THR A 29 -7.97 -4.52 9.69
CA THR A 29 -8.09 -5.61 8.70
C THR A 29 -7.63 -5.16 7.32
N SER A 30 -6.34 -4.93 7.20
CA SER A 30 -5.67 -4.50 5.98
C SER A 30 -4.25 -5.03 5.90
N VAL A 31 -3.73 -5.15 4.68
CA VAL A 31 -2.31 -5.39 4.40
C VAL A 31 -1.82 -4.37 3.39
N PHE A 32 -0.54 -4.03 3.47
CA PHE A 32 0.08 -3.11 2.54
C PHE A 32 1.51 -3.52 2.19
N GLU A 33 2.04 -2.92 1.14
CA GLU A 33 3.45 -3.00 0.78
C GLU A 33 4.07 -1.60 0.67
N GLY A 34 5.38 -1.56 0.63
CA GLY A 34 6.17 -0.37 0.41
C GLY A 34 7.15 -0.59 -0.72
N ILE A 35 6.87 -0.04 -1.89
CA ILE A 35 7.67 -0.18 -3.10
C ILE A 35 8.36 1.14 -3.40
N ARG A 36 9.63 1.10 -3.80
CA ARG A 36 10.35 2.29 -4.24
C ARG A 36 10.40 2.34 -5.76
N ALA A 37 10.25 3.54 -6.30
CA ALA A 37 10.59 3.79 -7.70
C ALA A 37 11.58 4.95 -7.78
N TYR A 38 12.60 4.78 -8.61
CA TYR A 38 13.73 5.68 -8.76
C TYR A 38 13.71 6.31 -10.15
N TYR A 39 13.71 7.63 -10.20
CA TYR A 39 13.76 8.38 -11.46
C TYR A 39 15.21 8.54 -11.92
N ASN A 40 15.46 8.18 -13.17
CA ASN A 40 16.73 8.44 -13.85
C ASN A 40 16.55 9.60 -14.82
N PRO A 41 17.18 10.76 -14.59
CA PRO A 41 17.03 11.94 -15.45
C PRO A 41 17.69 11.78 -16.83
N GLU A 42 18.74 10.97 -16.96
CA GLU A 42 19.44 10.71 -18.23
C GLU A 42 18.54 9.92 -19.19
N HIS A 43 17.88 8.88 -18.68
CA HIS A 43 16.96 8.07 -19.46
C HIS A 43 15.53 8.62 -19.48
N ARG A 44 15.23 9.65 -18.67
CA ARG A 44 13.87 10.19 -18.44
C ARG A 44 12.87 9.09 -18.10
N ASN A 45 13.29 8.13 -17.30
CA ASN A 45 12.51 6.94 -16.94
C ASN A 45 12.45 6.74 -15.45
N LEU A 46 11.33 6.18 -15.00
CA LEU A 46 11.10 5.77 -13.61
C LEU A 46 11.19 4.25 -13.50
N TYR A 47 12.07 3.75 -12.64
CA TYR A 47 12.33 2.34 -12.44
C TYR A 47 11.71 1.87 -11.13
N ILE A 48 10.71 1.02 -11.20
CA ILE A 48 10.06 0.42 -10.02
C ILE A 48 10.92 -0.74 -9.54
N PHE A 49 11.41 -0.66 -8.30
CA PHE A 49 12.32 -1.66 -7.77
C PHE A 49 11.55 -2.92 -7.33
N ARG A 50 11.85 -4.06 -7.96
CA ARG A 50 11.35 -5.39 -7.62
C ARG A 50 9.82 -5.47 -7.42
N ALA A 51 9.06 -4.83 -8.28
CA ALA A 51 7.60 -4.74 -8.17
C ALA A 51 6.94 -6.13 -8.03
N ARG A 52 7.37 -7.13 -8.80
CA ARG A 52 6.80 -8.47 -8.78
C ARG A 52 6.95 -9.14 -7.42
N GLU A 53 8.14 -9.10 -6.83
CA GLU A 53 8.40 -9.72 -5.52
C GLU A 53 7.61 -9.04 -4.41
N HIS A 54 7.45 -7.73 -4.48
CA HIS A 54 6.59 -6.99 -3.55
C HIS A 54 5.13 -7.43 -3.68
N TYR A 55 4.59 -7.55 -4.90
CA TYR A 55 3.19 -7.96 -5.08
C TYR A 55 2.95 -9.43 -4.75
N VAL A 56 3.93 -10.31 -4.97
CA VAL A 56 3.86 -11.70 -4.49
C VAL A 56 3.78 -11.73 -2.96
N ARG A 57 4.62 -10.94 -2.27
CA ARG A 57 4.59 -10.84 -0.80
C ARG A 57 3.28 -10.21 -0.30
N PHE A 58 2.76 -9.21 -0.99
CA PHE A 58 1.46 -8.59 -0.72
C PHE A 58 0.33 -9.63 -0.70
N HIS A 59 0.26 -10.49 -1.72
CA HIS A 59 -0.70 -11.60 -1.77
C HIS A 59 -0.52 -12.59 -0.63
N ASN A 60 0.74 -12.96 -0.31
CA ASN A 60 1.03 -13.87 0.79
C ASN A 60 0.59 -13.28 2.14
N SER A 61 0.85 -12.00 2.38
CA SER A 61 0.42 -11.30 3.60
C SER A 61 -1.10 -11.24 3.71
N ALA A 62 -1.80 -10.95 2.60
CA ALA A 62 -3.26 -10.94 2.55
C ALA A 62 -3.85 -12.34 2.85
N LYS A 63 -3.25 -13.39 2.27
CA LYS A 63 -3.66 -14.79 2.51
C LYS A 63 -3.52 -15.18 3.99
N ILE A 64 -2.46 -14.75 4.68
CA ILE A 64 -2.26 -15.04 6.11
C ILE A 64 -3.40 -14.45 6.95
N LEU A 65 -3.88 -13.25 6.60
CA LEU A 65 -4.98 -12.58 7.31
C LEU A 65 -6.37 -12.92 6.77
N GLY A 66 -6.48 -13.83 5.79
CA GLY A 66 -7.76 -14.17 5.16
C GLY A 66 -8.38 -13.03 4.34
N ILE A 67 -7.58 -12.02 3.96
CA ILE A 67 -8.04 -10.88 3.17
C ILE A 67 -7.90 -11.20 1.67
N ARG A 68 -8.98 -11.04 0.92
CA ARG A 68 -8.98 -11.30 -0.51
C ARG A 68 -8.36 -10.12 -1.28
N VAL A 69 -7.41 -10.41 -2.19
CA VAL A 69 -6.92 -9.48 -3.20
C VAL A 69 -7.57 -9.85 -4.54
N ASN A 70 -8.35 -8.94 -5.11
CA ASN A 70 -9.16 -9.22 -6.31
C ASN A 70 -8.37 -9.11 -7.63
N TYR A 71 -7.09 -8.77 -7.58
CA TYR A 71 -6.23 -8.50 -8.73
C TYR A 71 -5.01 -9.40 -8.69
N SER A 72 -4.58 -9.91 -9.84
CA SER A 72 -3.33 -10.65 -9.99
C SER A 72 -2.10 -9.77 -9.79
N VAL A 73 -0.94 -10.39 -9.61
CA VAL A 73 0.35 -9.68 -9.52
C VAL A 73 0.60 -8.81 -10.75
N ASP A 74 0.31 -9.32 -11.95
CA ASP A 74 0.54 -8.60 -13.20
C ASP A 74 -0.43 -7.42 -13.38
N GLU A 75 -1.69 -7.58 -13.00
CA GLU A 75 -2.67 -6.48 -13.00
C GLU A 75 -2.25 -5.36 -12.05
N LEU A 76 -1.75 -5.69 -10.85
CA LEU A 76 -1.28 -4.68 -9.89
C LEU A 76 -0.02 -3.97 -10.36
N ILE A 77 0.90 -4.66 -11.05
CA ILE A 77 2.07 -4.03 -11.67
C ILE A 77 1.61 -3.06 -12.75
N ASN A 78 0.71 -3.48 -13.64
CA ASN A 78 0.19 -2.63 -14.71
C ASN A 78 -0.56 -1.41 -14.16
N ALA A 79 -1.41 -1.60 -13.13
CA ALA A 79 -2.10 -0.52 -12.44
C ALA A 79 -1.13 0.50 -11.81
N THR A 80 -0.01 0.00 -11.25
CA THR A 80 1.05 0.87 -10.71
C THR A 80 1.68 1.72 -11.81
N VAL A 81 2.03 1.11 -12.94
CA VAL A 81 2.61 1.84 -14.09
C VAL A 81 1.62 2.87 -14.63
N GLU A 82 0.35 2.51 -14.77
CA GLU A 82 -0.72 3.42 -15.20
C GLU A 82 -0.87 4.61 -14.25
N LEU A 83 -0.91 4.36 -12.95
CA LEU A 83 -0.98 5.40 -11.91
C LEU A 83 0.19 6.38 -11.99
N LEU A 84 1.42 5.87 -12.14
CA LEU A 84 2.62 6.71 -12.21
C LEU A 84 2.64 7.57 -13.47
N LYS A 85 2.20 7.02 -14.61
CA LYS A 85 2.05 7.75 -15.86
C LYS A 85 0.98 8.84 -15.77
N ALA A 86 -0.19 8.52 -15.23
CA ALA A 86 -1.29 9.48 -15.06
C ALA A 86 -0.93 10.64 -14.13
N ASN A 87 -0.07 10.41 -13.16
CA ASN A 87 0.46 11.44 -12.26
C ASN A 87 1.68 12.18 -12.82
N GLU A 88 2.19 11.84 -14.01
CA GLU A 88 3.34 12.47 -14.66
C GLU A 88 4.56 12.51 -13.71
N VAL A 89 4.88 11.37 -13.07
CA VAL A 89 5.91 11.29 -12.05
C VAL A 89 7.30 11.35 -12.68
N HIS A 90 8.10 12.37 -12.30
CA HIS A 90 9.48 12.60 -12.76
C HIS A 90 10.46 12.75 -11.58
N GLU A 91 10.19 12.10 -10.49
CA GLU A 91 11.01 12.10 -9.26
C GLU A 91 10.93 10.76 -8.55
N ASN A 92 11.79 10.55 -7.55
CA ASN A 92 11.72 9.35 -6.72
C ASN A 92 10.40 9.31 -5.95
N VAL A 93 9.73 8.16 -5.95
CA VAL A 93 8.45 7.99 -5.24
C VAL A 93 8.43 6.74 -4.39
N TYR A 94 7.63 6.80 -3.36
CA TYR A 94 7.18 5.68 -2.57
C TYR A 94 5.79 5.27 -3.04
N ILE A 95 5.62 4.00 -3.36
CA ILE A 95 4.38 3.41 -3.81
C ILE A 95 3.82 2.57 -2.67
N ARG A 96 2.58 2.84 -2.28
CA ARG A 96 1.84 2.14 -1.23
C ARG A 96 0.64 1.42 -1.84
N PRO A 97 0.77 0.15 -2.23
CA PRO A 97 -0.41 -0.69 -2.42
C PRO A 97 -0.96 -1.10 -1.06
N ILE A 98 -2.27 -1.09 -0.94
CA ILE A 98 -3.01 -1.51 0.26
C ILE A 98 -4.27 -2.24 -0.17
N THR A 99 -4.57 -3.39 0.45
CA THR A 99 -5.87 -4.05 0.38
C THR A 99 -6.49 -4.10 1.77
N PHE A 100 -7.79 -3.90 1.86
CA PHE A 100 -8.48 -3.76 3.11
C PHE A 100 -9.93 -4.26 3.03
N VAL A 101 -10.45 -4.72 4.16
CA VAL A 101 -11.87 -5.04 4.29
C VAL A 101 -12.65 -3.73 4.27
N SER A 102 -13.41 -3.51 3.18
CA SER A 102 -14.12 -2.26 2.89
C SER A 102 -15.57 -2.26 3.37
N ALA A 103 -16.09 -3.40 3.79
CA ALA A 103 -17.45 -3.52 4.30
C ALA A 103 -17.75 -2.51 5.41
N SER A 104 -18.92 -1.89 5.33
CA SER A 104 -19.38 -0.89 6.31
C SER A 104 -20.07 -1.60 7.48
N THR A 105 -19.28 -2.22 8.36
CA THR A 105 -19.77 -3.02 9.48
C THR A 105 -18.75 -3.08 10.62
N VAL A 106 -19.25 -3.30 11.83
CA VAL A 106 -18.45 -3.62 13.03
C VAL A 106 -18.62 -5.10 13.45
N ASN A 107 -19.11 -5.96 12.56
CA ASN A 107 -19.20 -7.39 12.82
C ASN A 107 -17.80 -8.00 12.89
N LEU A 108 -17.57 -8.91 13.84
CA LEU A 108 -16.28 -9.60 14.00
C LEU A 108 -16.04 -10.70 12.96
N ASP A 109 -17.09 -11.19 12.31
CA ASP A 109 -16.94 -12.18 11.23
C ASP A 109 -16.55 -11.49 9.93
N VAL A 110 -15.33 -11.72 9.49
CA VAL A 110 -14.75 -11.12 8.27
C VAL A 110 -14.87 -12.02 7.03
N ARG A 111 -15.48 -13.21 7.18
CA ARG A 111 -15.68 -14.12 6.06
C ARG A 111 -16.61 -13.46 5.05
N ASP A 112 -16.25 -13.58 3.78
CA ASP A 112 -17.03 -13.06 2.64
C ASP A 112 -17.33 -11.55 2.66
N LEU A 113 -16.63 -10.77 3.51
CA LEU A 113 -16.74 -9.33 3.47
C LEU A 113 -16.06 -8.74 2.22
N GLU A 114 -16.66 -7.67 1.71
CA GLU A 114 -16.13 -6.91 0.59
C GLU A 114 -14.72 -6.39 0.92
N THR A 115 -13.80 -6.52 -0.04
CA THR A 115 -12.45 -5.96 0.03
C THR A 115 -12.21 -5.01 -1.13
N LYS A 116 -11.41 -3.99 -0.88
CA LYS A 116 -10.93 -3.06 -1.92
C LYS A 116 -9.42 -2.98 -1.91
N THR A 117 -8.86 -2.69 -3.07
CA THR A 117 -7.42 -2.48 -3.22
C THR A 117 -7.16 -1.08 -3.77
N ALA A 118 -6.24 -0.36 -3.13
CA ALA A 118 -5.78 0.94 -3.59
C ALA A 118 -4.27 0.94 -3.81
N ILE A 119 -3.80 1.76 -4.75
CA ILE A 119 -2.38 2.04 -4.96
C ILE A 119 -2.20 3.55 -4.91
N ILE A 120 -1.31 4.00 -4.02
CA ILE A 120 -0.99 5.40 -3.79
C ILE A 120 0.48 5.61 -4.15
N ALA A 121 0.81 6.69 -4.84
CA ALA A 121 2.19 7.11 -5.06
C ALA A 121 2.43 8.44 -4.33
N ILE A 122 3.55 8.55 -3.64
CA ILE A 122 3.90 9.74 -2.85
C ILE A 122 5.33 10.14 -3.19
N PRO A 123 5.62 11.42 -3.53
CA PRO A 123 6.97 11.92 -3.67
C PRO A 123 7.78 11.56 -2.43
N PHE A 124 8.97 11.00 -2.61
CA PHE A 124 9.73 10.48 -1.49
C PHE A 124 11.21 10.84 -1.59
N GLY A 125 11.56 11.86 -0.84
CA GLY A 125 12.94 12.26 -0.58
C GLY A 125 13.62 11.40 0.50
N HIS A 126 14.43 12.01 1.34
CA HIS A 126 14.99 11.35 2.53
C HIS A 126 13.92 11.18 3.60
N TYR A 127 13.74 9.94 4.10
CA TYR A 127 12.76 9.64 5.15
C TYR A 127 13.11 10.33 6.48
N LEU A 128 14.39 10.38 6.76
CA LEU A 128 14.95 11.14 7.89
C LEU A 128 16.07 12.01 7.36
N GLU A 129 16.11 13.26 7.79
CA GLU A 129 17.30 14.11 7.62
C GLU A 129 18.50 13.36 8.17
N PRO A 130 19.69 13.38 7.50
CA PRO A 130 20.89 12.71 7.98
C PRO A 130 21.51 13.45 9.18
N ARG A 131 20.71 13.68 10.21
CA ARG A 131 21.10 14.28 11.50
C ARG A 131 21.07 13.22 12.57
N GLY A 132 21.90 13.37 13.59
CA GLY A 132 21.86 12.52 14.77
C GLY A 132 20.46 12.51 15.39
N VAL A 133 20.00 11.34 15.81
CA VAL A 133 18.67 11.16 16.44
C VAL A 133 18.84 10.89 17.93
N ARG A 134 17.85 11.32 18.72
CA ARG A 134 17.76 10.92 20.13
C ARG A 134 17.05 9.59 20.21
N ALA A 135 17.69 8.59 20.79
CA ALA A 135 17.11 7.26 21.01
C ALA A 135 16.84 7.05 22.52
N LYS A 136 15.76 6.37 22.83
CA LYS A 136 15.40 5.97 24.21
C LYS A 136 15.07 4.50 24.21
N VAL A 137 15.63 3.76 25.18
CA VAL A 137 15.22 2.39 25.47
C VAL A 137 13.94 2.44 26.29
N VAL A 138 12.94 1.66 25.88
CA VAL A 138 11.65 1.56 26.55
C VAL A 138 11.39 0.11 26.98
N SER A 139 10.48 -0.09 27.91
CA SER A 139 10.09 -1.43 28.42
C SER A 139 9.17 -2.20 27.45
N TRP A 140 8.59 -1.53 26.46
CA TRP A 140 7.74 -2.18 25.46
C TRP A 140 8.58 -3.06 24.53
N LEU A 141 8.16 -4.29 24.36
CA LEU A 141 8.81 -5.25 23.46
C LEU A 141 8.03 -5.32 22.14
N ARG A 142 8.77 -5.52 21.05
CA ARG A 142 8.16 -5.88 19.77
C ARG A 142 7.52 -7.26 19.90
N VAL A 143 6.31 -7.40 19.39
CA VAL A 143 5.59 -8.68 19.38
C VAL A 143 6.40 -9.72 18.60
N HIS A 144 6.56 -10.91 19.15
CA HIS A 144 7.27 -12.02 18.51
C HIS A 144 6.43 -12.61 17.38
N ASN A 145 7.07 -13.05 16.29
CA ASN A 145 6.39 -13.58 15.09
C ASN A 145 5.49 -14.80 15.37
N SER A 146 5.73 -15.54 16.47
CA SER A 146 4.84 -16.63 16.92
C SER A 146 3.53 -16.14 17.54
N MET A 147 3.46 -14.86 17.93
CA MET A 147 2.27 -14.25 18.51
C MET A 147 1.44 -13.51 17.46
N PHE A 148 2.13 -12.95 16.47
CA PHE A 148 1.53 -12.19 15.38
C PHE A 148 2.38 -12.37 14.12
N PRO A 149 1.83 -12.95 13.03
CA PRO A 149 2.57 -13.07 11.78
C PRO A 149 2.80 -11.67 11.18
N MET A 150 4.05 -11.33 10.92
CA MET A 150 4.45 -10.04 10.35
C MET A 150 5.17 -10.23 9.03
#